data_4ab171df6ce06e31cf41bddccf698b6b
#
_entry.id   4ab171df6ce06e31cf41bddccf698b6b
#
_cell.length_a   1.000
_cell.length_b   1.000
_cell.length_c   1.000
_cell.angle_alpha   90.00
_cell.angle_beta   90.00
_cell.angle_gamma   90.00
#
_symmetry.space_group_name_H-M   'P 1'
#
loop_
_entity.id
_entity.type
_entity.pdbx_description
1 polymer ?
#
loop_
_entity_poly.entity_id
_entity_poly.type
_entity_poly.pdbx_seq_one_letter_code
_entity_poly.pdbx_strand_id
1 'polypeptide(L)'
;LGFNVGNAASATTQGLEMDMRWAATDHLTISGGFAVLDFEFSDFENGQCYFGATPDTDLDGDGTPELCSYTGKSNQLVSDFQGNVSFDIRVPVASSMEIGALFDVFYTDDYDASATFDPALVQDSYTMLNARLSLGSQSGRWEIAALAKNLTDEKVLTFGGDTPLAGSTFGAKSNYAFYSRGRTISLQGTVRF
;
A
#
# COMPACT_ATOMS: atom_id res chain seq x y z
N LEU A 1 13.87 -22.91 -15.74
CA LEU A 1 13.55 -21.59 -15.20
C LEU A 1 13.45 -20.63 -16.38
N GLY A 2 12.30 -20.11 -16.67
CA GLY A 2 12.08 -19.07 -17.66
C GLY A 2 11.35 -17.89 -17.00
N PHE A 3 11.80 -16.67 -17.24
CA PHE A 3 10.95 -15.50 -17.08
C PHE A 3 10.17 -15.37 -18.38
N ASN A 4 8.86 -15.42 -18.28
CA ASN A 4 7.98 -15.12 -19.41
C ASN A 4 7.55 -13.66 -19.29
N VAL A 5 7.83 -12.86 -20.30
CA VAL A 5 7.30 -11.50 -20.41
C VAL A 5 6.17 -11.55 -21.42
N GLY A 6 4.95 -11.48 -20.94
CA GLY A 6 3.74 -11.40 -21.75
C GLY A 6 3.10 -10.03 -21.66
N ASN A 7 2.27 -9.71 -22.62
CA ASN A 7 1.41 -8.55 -22.57
C ASN A 7 -0.01 -9.01 -22.21
N ALA A 8 -0.65 -8.37 -21.23
CA ALA A 8 -2.10 -8.41 -21.12
C ALA A 8 -2.68 -7.83 -22.41
N ALA A 9 -3.68 -8.48 -22.99
CA ALA A 9 -4.26 -8.02 -24.25
C ALA A 9 -5.03 -6.72 -24.04
N SER A 10 -5.78 -6.58 -22.95
CA SER A 10 -6.47 -5.35 -22.60
C SER A 10 -6.80 -5.25 -21.10
N ALA A 11 -6.86 -4.04 -20.60
CA ALA A 11 -7.34 -3.71 -19.26
C ALA A 11 -8.17 -2.43 -19.30
N THR A 12 -9.16 -2.34 -18.44
CA THR A 12 -9.96 -1.14 -18.22
C THR A 12 -9.71 -0.63 -16.82
N THR A 13 -9.52 0.69 -16.69
CA THR A 13 -9.44 1.35 -15.39
C THR A 13 -10.33 2.59 -15.39
N GLN A 14 -11.10 2.76 -14.32
CA GLN A 14 -11.96 3.92 -14.10
C GLN A 14 -11.99 4.22 -12.60
N GLY A 15 -12.26 5.47 -12.25
CA GLY A 15 -12.27 5.83 -10.84
C GLY A 15 -12.57 7.28 -10.56
N LEU A 16 -12.53 7.62 -9.30
CA LEU A 16 -12.71 8.97 -8.78
C LEU A 16 -11.64 9.25 -7.74
N GLU A 17 -10.96 10.39 -7.90
CA GLU A 17 -10.01 10.89 -6.91
C GLU A 17 -10.47 12.25 -6.39
N MET A 18 -10.26 12.49 -5.11
CA MET A 18 -10.58 13.77 -4.48
C MET A 18 -9.54 14.12 -3.44
N ASP A 19 -9.08 15.37 -3.46
CA ASP A 19 -8.22 15.96 -2.44
C ASP A 19 -8.89 17.18 -1.81
N MET A 20 -8.63 17.35 -0.49
CA MET A 20 -9.19 18.44 0.30
C MET A 20 -8.12 19.02 1.22
N ARG A 21 -8.13 20.34 1.37
CA ARG A 21 -7.41 21.05 2.42
C ARG A 21 -8.28 22.18 2.96
N TRP A 22 -8.48 22.18 4.28
CA TRP A 22 -9.34 23.12 4.97
C TRP A 22 -8.65 23.68 6.22
N ALA A 23 -8.43 24.99 6.26
CA ALA A 23 -8.03 25.71 7.47
C ALA A 23 -9.29 25.90 8.35
N ALA A 24 -9.56 24.93 9.21
CA ALA A 24 -10.77 24.91 10.04
C ALA A 24 -10.75 26.00 11.11
N THR A 25 -9.55 26.34 11.63
CA THR A 25 -9.29 27.46 12.53
C THR A 25 -7.90 28.03 12.25
N ASP A 26 -7.52 29.09 12.97
CA ASP A 26 -6.15 29.66 12.93
C ASP A 26 -5.07 28.65 13.41
N HIS A 27 -5.50 27.57 14.10
CA HIS A 27 -4.62 26.59 14.72
C HIS A 27 -4.79 25.18 14.20
N LEU A 28 -5.80 24.91 13.35
CA LEU A 28 -6.12 23.59 12.84
C LEU A 28 -6.29 23.62 11.34
N THR A 29 -5.46 22.86 10.65
CA THR A 29 -5.65 22.51 9.24
C THR A 29 -6.00 21.04 9.13
N ILE A 30 -7.07 20.73 8.40
CA ILE A 30 -7.47 19.37 8.03
C ILE A 30 -7.16 19.19 6.55
N SER A 31 -6.48 18.13 6.21
CA SER A 31 -6.24 17.75 4.81
C SER A 31 -6.47 16.26 4.64
N GLY A 32 -6.81 15.86 3.45
CA GLY A 32 -7.02 14.46 3.14
C GLY A 32 -7.46 14.27 1.72
N GLY A 33 -7.49 13.03 1.31
CA GLY A 33 -7.95 12.63 0.00
C GLY A 33 -8.38 11.18 0.00
N PHE A 34 -9.06 10.81 -1.05
CA PHE A 34 -9.40 9.42 -1.30
C PHE A 34 -9.37 9.13 -2.81
N ALA A 35 -9.16 7.87 -3.12
CA ALA A 35 -9.32 7.31 -4.46
C ALA A 35 -10.24 6.10 -4.39
N VAL A 36 -11.19 6.04 -5.32
CA VAL A 36 -11.95 4.85 -5.65
C VAL A 36 -11.50 4.43 -7.04
N LEU A 37 -11.04 3.22 -7.19
CA LEU A 37 -10.50 2.71 -8.44
C LEU A 37 -11.13 1.37 -8.76
N ASP A 38 -11.66 1.24 -9.96
CA ASP A 38 -12.11 -0.02 -10.54
C ASP A 38 -11.15 -0.36 -11.68
N PHE A 39 -10.34 -1.39 -11.47
CA PHE A 39 -9.40 -1.92 -12.46
C PHE A 39 -9.75 -3.35 -12.77
N GLU A 40 -9.87 -3.68 -14.06
CA GLU A 40 -10.13 -5.02 -14.52
C GLU A 40 -9.32 -5.35 -15.77
N PHE A 41 -8.68 -6.51 -15.77
CA PHE A 41 -8.17 -7.10 -17.00
C PHE A 41 -9.35 -7.55 -17.86
N SER A 42 -9.59 -6.85 -18.97
CA SER A 42 -10.71 -7.18 -19.90
C SER A 42 -10.39 -8.40 -20.76
N ASP A 43 -9.09 -8.68 -20.97
CA ASP A 43 -8.58 -9.83 -21.70
C ASP A 43 -7.13 -10.11 -21.25
N PHE A 44 -6.92 -11.21 -20.52
CA PHE A 44 -5.58 -11.64 -20.09
C PHE A 44 -5.55 -13.16 -19.85
N GLU A 45 -5.41 -13.92 -20.93
CA GLU A 45 -5.52 -15.38 -20.91
C GLU A 45 -4.16 -16.11 -20.70
N ASN A 46 -3.04 -15.40 -20.72
CA ASN A 46 -1.70 -15.98 -20.67
C ASN A 46 -0.95 -15.70 -19.37
N GLY A 47 -1.66 -15.61 -18.25
CA GLY A 47 -1.10 -15.40 -16.93
C GLY A 47 -0.34 -16.62 -16.41
N GLN A 48 0.68 -16.42 -15.62
CA GLN A 48 1.42 -17.47 -14.95
C GLN A 48 0.64 -17.99 -13.74
N CYS A 49 0.32 -19.29 -13.70
CA CYS A 49 -0.30 -19.88 -12.52
C CYS A 49 0.63 -19.90 -11.31
N TYR A 50 0.11 -19.60 -10.12
CA TYR A 50 0.84 -19.87 -8.88
C TYR A 50 0.96 -21.36 -8.63
N PHE A 51 1.95 -21.79 -7.84
CA PHE A 51 2.13 -23.22 -7.57
C PHE A 51 0.94 -23.81 -6.81
N GLY A 52 0.33 -24.81 -7.41
CA GLY A 52 -0.88 -25.49 -6.91
C GLY A 52 -2.19 -24.92 -7.44
N ALA A 53 -2.15 -23.89 -8.29
CA ALA A 53 -3.31 -23.51 -9.08
C ALA A 53 -3.62 -24.60 -10.13
N THR A 54 -4.88 -24.69 -10.52
CA THR A 54 -5.28 -25.50 -11.68
C THR A 54 -5.25 -24.58 -12.90
N PRO A 55 -4.38 -24.84 -13.91
CA PRO A 55 -4.41 -24.11 -15.15
C PRO A 55 -5.78 -24.23 -15.84
N ASP A 56 -6.21 -23.19 -16.51
CA ASP A 56 -7.51 -23.11 -17.17
C ASP A 56 -7.44 -22.65 -18.64
N THR A 57 -6.23 -22.28 -19.09
CA THR A 57 -6.01 -21.77 -20.44
C THR A 57 -4.99 -22.62 -21.20
N ASP A 58 -5.40 -23.12 -22.36
CA ASP A 58 -4.60 -23.84 -23.34
C ASP A 58 -4.39 -22.93 -24.56
N LEU A 59 -3.19 -22.33 -24.68
CA LEU A 59 -2.88 -21.39 -25.76
C LEU A 59 -2.35 -22.06 -27.03
N ASP A 60 -1.76 -23.23 -26.94
CA ASP A 60 -1.18 -23.91 -28.09
C ASP A 60 -2.15 -24.93 -28.73
N GLY A 61 -3.28 -25.21 -28.05
CA GLY A 61 -4.38 -26.02 -28.55
C GLY A 61 -4.07 -27.51 -28.52
N ASP A 62 -3.13 -27.97 -27.70
CA ASP A 62 -2.82 -29.41 -27.58
C ASP A 62 -3.78 -30.17 -26.66
N GLY A 63 -4.70 -29.47 -26.00
CA GLY A 63 -5.75 -30.02 -25.12
C GLY A 63 -5.30 -30.08 -23.64
N THR A 64 -4.15 -29.51 -23.31
CA THR A 64 -3.62 -29.48 -21.93
C THR A 64 -3.45 -28.02 -21.49
N PRO A 65 -4.25 -27.50 -20.53
CA PRO A 65 -4.06 -26.14 -20.02
C PRO A 65 -2.76 -26.01 -19.25
N GLU A 66 -1.95 -24.95 -19.52
CA GLU A 66 -0.69 -24.65 -18.84
C GLU A 66 -0.69 -23.27 -18.14
N LEU A 67 -1.61 -22.39 -18.53
CA LEU A 67 -1.67 -21.02 -18.08
C LEU A 67 -2.95 -20.73 -17.30
N CYS A 68 -2.98 -19.58 -16.66
CA CYS A 68 -4.15 -19.12 -15.92
C CYS A 68 -4.71 -17.84 -16.55
N SER A 69 -6.04 -17.80 -16.70
CA SER A 69 -6.73 -16.58 -17.09
C SER A 69 -6.75 -15.60 -15.91
N TYR A 70 -6.38 -14.35 -16.19
CA TYR A 70 -6.51 -13.21 -15.27
C TYR A 70 -7.64 -12.28 -15.69
N THR A 71 -8.38 -12.62 -16.74
CA THR A 71 -9.55 -11.86 -17.19
C THR A 71 -10.57 -11.75 -16.05
N GLY A 72 -11.07 -10.55 -15.81
CA GLY A 72 -11.95 -10.23 -14.69
C GLY A 72 -11.25 -9.98 -13.35
N LYS A 73 -9.93 -10.06 -13.28
CA LYS A 73 -9.16 -9.75 -12.06
C LYS A 73 -8.65 -8.31 -12.05
N SER A 74 -8.48 -7.77 -10.85
CA SER A 74 -7.76 -6.52 -10.64
C SER A 74 -6.26 -6.72 -10.87
N ASN A 75 -5.46 -5.64 -10.81
CA ASN A 75 -4.02 -5.75 -10.91
C ASN A 75 -3.39 -5.96 -9.52
N GLN A 76 -2.17 -6.50 -9.50
CA GLN A 76 -1.36 -6.57 -8.28
C GLN A 76 -1.21 -5.18 -7.64
N LEU A 77 -1.34 -5.11 -6.31
CA LEU A 77 -1.22 -3.89 -5.50
C LEU A 77 -2.24 -2.80 -5.80
N VAL A 78 -3.34 -3.13 -6.44
CA VAL A 78 -4.47 -2.23 -6.68
C VAL A 78 -5.56 -2.57 -5.67
N SER A 79 -5.95 -1.58 -4.86
CA SER A 79 -7.11 -1.63 -3.98
C SER A 79 -8.26 -0.82 -4.56
N ASP A 80 -9.49 -1.24 -4.33
CA ASP A 80 -10.69 -0.56 -4.83
C ASP A 80 -10.91 0.79 -4.15
N PHE A 81 -10.50 0.92 -2.88
CA PHE A 81 -10.56 2.16 -2.13
C PHE A 81 -9.30 2.38 -1.31
N GLN A 82 -8.80 3.63 -1.34
CA GLN A 82 -7.80 4.11 -0.39
C GLN A 82 -8.07 5.56 -0.03
N GLY A 83 -7.71 5.94 1.19
CA GLY A 83 -7.89 7.32 1.63
C GLY A 83 -7.04 7.67 2.84
N ASN A 84 -6.83 8.96 3.01
CA ASN A 84 -6.14 9.48 4.17
C ASN A 84 -6.79 10.76 4.69
N VAL A 85 -6.63 11.00 5.98
CA VAL A 85 -6.96 12.28 6.62
C VAL A 85 -5.87 12.66 7.60
N SER A 86 -5.47 13.94 7.56
CA SER A 86 -4.44 14.50 8.42
C SER A 86 -4.99 15.72 9.17
N PHE A 87 -4.61 15.84 10.44
CA PHE A 87 -4.92 16.96 11.33
C PHE A 87 -3.61 17.62 11.75
N ASP A 88 -3.33 18.82 11.24
CA ASP A 88 -2.17 19.65 11.64
C ASP A 88 -2.65 20.73 12.59
N ILE A 89 -2.19 20.64 13.83
CA ILE A 89 -2.54 21.54 14.92
C ILE A 89 -1.27 22.31 15.31
N ARG A 90 -1.35 23.64 15.38
CA ARG A 90 -0.25 24.52 15.79
C ARG A 90 -0.75 25.59 16.76
N VAL A 91 -0.24 25.54 17.97
CA VAL A 91 -0.70 26.43 19.06
C VAL A 91 0.48 27.19 19.64
N PRO A 92 0.49 28.52 19.57
CA PRO A 92 1.42 29.34 20.34
C PRO A 92 1.21 29.13 21.84
N VAL A 93 2.25 28.76 22.58
CA VAL A 93 2.20 28.51 24.03
C VAL A 93 2.93 29.54 24.86
N ALA A 94 3.80 30.36 24.23
CA ALA A 94 4.50 31.46 24.82
C ALA A 94 4.85 32.49 23.74
N SER A 95 5.39 33.64 24.09
CA SER A 95 5.71 34.72 23.14
C SER A 95 6.65 34.31 22.00
N SER A 96 7.36 33.21 22.12
CA SER A 96 8.35 32.75 21.12
C SER A 96 8.29 31.25 20.83
N MET A 97 7.34 30.50 21.43
CA MET A 97 7.27 29.05 21.35
C MET A 97 5.92 28.60 20.79
N GLU A 98 5.94 27.46 20.11
CA GLU A 98 4.78 26.81 19.51
C GLU A 98 4.80 25.31 19.79
N ILE A 99 3.65 24.73 20.11
CA ILE A 99 3.42 23.29 20.09
C ILE A 99 2.76 22.94 18.77
N GLY A 100 3.31 21.92 18.10
CA GLY A 100 2.71 21.29 16.93
C GLY A 100 2.27 19.86 17.23
N ALA A 101 1.13 19.47 16.68
CA ALA A 101 0.67 18.08 16.66
C ALA A 101 0.15 17.75 15.26
N LEU A 102 0.65 16.65 14.69
CA LEU A 102 0.16 16.11 13.44
C LEU A 102 -0.31 14.70 13.69
N PHE A 103 -1.53 14.41 13.26
CA PHE A 103 -2.10 13.08 13.23
C PHE A 103 -2.46 12.75 11.79
N ASP A 104 -2.11 11.57 11.36
CA ASP A 104 -2.35 11.09 10.01
C ASP A 104 -2.96 9.69 10.08
N VAL A 105 -4.09 9.51 9.45
CA VAL A 105 -4.80 8.23 9.34
C VAL A 105 -4.88 7.85 7.88
N PHE A 106 -4.40 6.69 7.54
CA PHE A 106 -4.49 6.09 6.22
C PHE A 106 -5.30 4.81 6.29
N TYR A 107 -6.17 4.60 5.34
CA TYR A 107 -6.93 3.37 5.14
C TYR A 107 -6.78 2.89 3.69
N THR A 108 -6.75 1.59 3.50
CA THR A 108 -6.85 0.95 2.18
C THR A 108 -7.67 -0.33 2.29
N ASP A 109 -8.42 -0.65 1.26
CA ASP A 109 -9.02 -1.96 1.07
C ASP A 109 -7.95 -3.01 0.80
N ASP A 110 -8.34 -4.27 0.79
CA ASP A 110 -7.49 -5.40 0.46
C ASP A 110 -6.93 -5.32 -0.97
N TYR A 111 -5.85 -6.04 -1.20
CA TYR A 111 -5.24 -6.17 -2.52
C TYR A 111 -4.42 -7.46 -2.65
N ASP A 112 -4.26 -7.92 -3.88
CA ASP A 112 -3.33 -8.99 -4.19
C ASP A 112 -1.88 -8.48 -4.12
N ALA A 113 -1.07 -9.09 -3.25
CA ALA A 113 0.36 -8.76 -3.15
C ALA A 113 1.23 -9.61 -4.10
N SER A 114 0.64 -10.53 -4.83
CA SER A 114 1.30 -11.44 -5.79
C SER A 114 0.83 -11.17 -7.21
N ALA A 115 1.77 -11.11 -8.14
CA ALA A 115 1.47 -11.01 -9.58
C ALA A 115 0.81 -12.26 -10.15
N THR A 116 0.82 -13.37 -9.42
CA THR A 116 0.16 -14.64 -9.82
C THR A 116 -1.17 -14.87 -9.12
N PHE A 117 -1.66 -13.90 -8.35
CA PHE A 117 -2.93 -13.98 -7.63
C PHE A 117 -3.04 -15.20 -6.71
N ASP A 118 -1.93 -15.53 -6.01
CA ASP A 118 -1.96 -16.58 -5.00
C ASP A 118 -2.82 -16.13 -3.80
N PRO A 119 -3.93 -16.84 -3.47
CA PRO A 119 -4.80 -16.47 -2.35
C PRO A 119 -4.09 -16.44 -0.98
N ALA A 120 -2.93 -17.07 -0.86
CA ALA A 120 -2.11 -16.99 0.36
C ALA A 120 -1.34 -15.67 0.49
N LEU A 121 -1.33 -14.84 -0.53
CA LEU A 121 -0.58 -13.59 -0.64
C LEU A 121 -1.51 -12.39 -0.87
N VAL A 122 -2.68 -12.42 -0.30
CA VAL A 122 -3.61 -11.28 -0.24
C VAL A 122 -3.29 -10.47 1.03
N GLN A 123 -3.21 -9.17 0.89
CA GLN A 123 -3.17 -8.23 2.02
C GLN A 123 -4.61 -7.83 2.35
N ASP A 124 -5.04 -8.12 3.57
CA ASP A 124 -6.34 -7.65 4.07
C ASP A 124 -6.37 -6.12 4.19
N SER A 125 -7.56 -5.53 4.14
CA SER A 125 -7.75 -4.10 4.40
C SER A 125 -7.16 -3.68 5.74
N TYR A 126 -6.56 -2.49 5.81
CA TYR A 126 -5.95 -2.02 7.06
C TYR A 126 -6.04 -0.51 7.24
N THR A 127 -5.88 -0.10 8.51
CA THR A 127 -5.76 1.31 8.90
C THR A 127 -4.40 1.54 9.55
N MET A 128 -3.65 2.52 9.06
CA MET A 128 -2.38 2.94 9.64
C MET A 128 -2.51 4.32 10.27
N LEU A 129 -2.07 4.47 11.52
CA LEU A 129 -2.04 5.73 12.24
C LEU A 129 -0.61 6.20 12.44
N ASN A 130 -0.33 7.46 12.09
CA ASN A 130 0.92 8.15 12.38
C ASN A 130 0.65 9.36 13.27
N ALA A 131 1.63 9.72 14.10
CA ALA A 131 1.55 10.91 14.95
C ALA A 131 2.91 11.60 15.06
N ARG A 132 2.89 12.92 15.16
CA ARG A 132 4.04 13.75 15.45
C ARG A 132 3.65 14.83 16.47
N LEU A 133 4.41 14.92 17.54
CA LEU A 133 4.29 15.99 18.52
C LEU A 133 5.58 16.79 18.54
N SER A 134 5.49 18.11 18.49
CA SER A 134 6.65 18.98 18.44
C SER A 134 6.51 20.18 19.37
N LEU A 135 7.66 20.64 19.83
CA LEU A 135 7.85 21.92 20.51
C LEU A 135 8.97 22.66 19.78
N GLY A 136 8.73 23.90 19.40
CA GLY A 136 9.71 24.67 18.66
C GLY A 136 9.59 26.18 18.87
N SER A 137 10.51 26.91 18.27
CA SER A 137 10.40 28.36 18.21
C SER A 137 9.47 28.82 17.11
N GLN A 138 8.64 29.82 17.35
CA GLN A 138 7.80 30.43 16.31
C GLN A 138 8.62 30.97 15.12
N SER A 139 9.89 31.35 15.36
CA SER A 139 10.82 31.78 14.31
C SER A 139 11.38 30.62 13.48
N GLY A 140 11.07 29.36 13.83
CA GLY A 140 11.57 28.16 13.15
C GLY A 140 13.05 27.85 13.36
N ARG A 141 13.75 28.59 14.30
CA ARG A 141 15.17 28.37 14.52
C ARG A 141 15.51 27.03 15.16
N TRP A 142 14.63 26.48 15.97
CA TRP A 142 14.82 25.18 16.58
C TRP A 142 13.48 24.47 16.77
N GLU A 143 13.52 23.17 16.75
CA GLU A 143 12.37 22.30 17.00
C GLU A 143 12.86 20.96 17.57
N ILE A 144 12.11 20.42 18.53
CA ILE A 144 12.24 19.05 19.01
C ILE A 144 10.91 18.35 18.73
N ALA A 145 10.95 17.17 18.15
CA ALA A 145 9.75 16.41 17.81
C ALA A 145 9.88 14.93 18.20
N ALA A 146 8.80 14.38 18.71
CA ALA A 146 8.59 12.94 18.82
C ALA A 146 7.72 12.49 17.64
N LEU A 147 8.16 11.46 16.94
CA LEU A 147 7.45 10.88 15.79
C LEU A 147 7.13 9.43 16.10
N ALA A 148 5.90 9.03 15.81
CA ALA A 148 5.45 7.66 15.86
C ALA A 148 4.83 7.31 14.49
N LYS A 149 5.36 6.30 13.83
CA LYS A 149 4.85 5.79 12.57
C LYS A 149 4.27 4.40 12.80
N ASN A 150 3.17 4.12 12.10
CA ASN A 150 2.46 2.87 12.21
C ASN A 150 2.12 2.52 13.68
N LEU A 151 1.41 3.42 14.37
CA LEU A 151 1.00 3.21 15.77
C LEU A 151 0.10 2.00 15.96
N THR A 152 -0.67 1.64 14.95
CA THR A 152 -1.50 0.44 14.89
C THR A 152 -0.69 -0.85 14.84
N ASP A 153 0.61 -0.77 14.52
CA ASP A 153 1.56 -1.89 14.35
C ASP A 153 1.12 -2.89 13.28
N GLU A 154 0.54 -2.37 12.20
CA GLU A 154 0.08 -3.17 11.07
C GLU A 154 1.25 -3.86 10.36
N LYS A 155 1.06 -5.12 10.02
CA LYS A 155 1.99 -5.91 9.23
C LYS A 155 1.52 -5.95 7.79
N VAL A 156 1.95 -4.99 7.00
CA VAL A 156 1.51 -4.85 5.62
C VAL A 156 2.37 -5.69 4.71
N LEU A 157 1.75 -6.64 4.03
CA LEU A 157 2.37 -7.43 2.96
C LEU A 157 2.49 -6.57 1.71
N THR A 158 3.71 -6.16 1.39
CA THR A 158 3.98 -5.23 0.28
C THR A 158 4.24 -5.93 -1.04
N PHE A 159 4.67 -7.16 -1.01
CA PHE A 159 4.96 -7.96 -2.18
C PHE A 159 5.18 -9.42 -1.79
N GLY A 160 4.77 -10.35 -2.63
CA GLY A 160 5.02 -11.78 -2.45
C GLY A 160 4.94 -12.56 -3.75
N GLY A 161 5.32 -13.81 -3.69
CA GLY A 161 5.26 -14.71 -4.83
C GLY A 161 5.74 -16.11 -4.48
N ASP A 162 5.64 -17.00 -5.45
CA ASP A 162 6.15 -18.36 -5.33
C ASP A 162 7.69 -18.36 -5.25
N THR A 163 8.23 -19.12 -4.30
CA THR A 163 9.67 -19.32 -4.22
C THR A 163 10.15 -20.08 -5.47
N PRO A 164 11.04 -19.50 -6.28
CA PRO A 164 11.50 -20.12 -7.51
C PRO A 164 12.01 -21.55 -7.27
N LEU A 165 11.59 -22.48 -8.12
CA LEU A 165 11.97 -23.90 -8.11
C LEU A 165 11.46 -24.73 -6.90
N ALA A 166 10.86 -24.15 -5.88
CA ALA A 166 10.42 -24.92 -4.72
C ALA A 166 9.41 -26.01 -5.12
N GLY A 167 8.41 -25.68 -5.93
CA GLY A 167 7.43 -26.64 -6.44
C GLY A 167 8.03 -27.71 -7.33
N SER A 168 8.85 -27.33 -8.31
CA SER A 168 9.43 -28.25 -9.28
C SER A 168 10.54 -29.13 -8.70
N THR A 169 11.29 -28.64 -7.70
CA THR A 169 12.41 -29.39 -7.11
C THR A 169 11.98 -30.22 -5.91
N PHE A 170 11.08 -29.69 -5.06
CA PHE A 170 10.71 -30.31 -3.80
C PHE A 170 9.25 -30.74 -3.71
N GLY A 171 8.43 -30.41 -4.71
CA GLY A 171 7.01 -30.73 -4.75
C GLY A 171 6.19 -30.05 -3.64
N ALA A 172 6.71 -29.00 -3.04
CA ALA A 172 6.07 -28.30 -1.93
C ALA A 172 5.82 -26.83 -2.26
N LYS A 173 4.64 -26.32 -1.90
CA LYS A 173 4.33 -24.91 -1.96
C LYS A 173 5.25 -24.14 -1.00
N SER A 174 5.90 -23.13 -1.49
CA SER A 174 6.71 -22.21 -0.70
C SER A 174 6.63 -20.82 -1.30
N ASN A 175 6.28 -19.84 -0.48
CA ASN A 175 6.16 -18.46 -0.89
C ASN A 175 7.23 -17.61 -0.21
N TYR A 176 7.69 -16.57 -0.90
CA TYR A 176 8.42 -15.48 -0.28
C TYR A 176 7.47 -14.28 -0.09
N ALA A 177 7.71 -13.51 0.96
CA ALA A 177 6.89 -12.35 1.27
C ALA A 177 7.74 -11.22 1.87
N PHE A 178 7.45 -10.00 1.46
CA PHE A 178 8.06 -8.79 2.00
C PHE A 178 7.01 -7.98 2.76
N TYR A 179 7.36 -7.59 3.97
CA TYR A 179 6.49 -6.81 4.83
C TYR A 179 7.03 -5.42 5.05
N SER A 180 6.14 -4.45 5.20
CA SER A 180 6.50 -3.11 5.63
C SER A 180 7.10 -3.14 7.03
N ARG A 181 7.81 -2.05 7.37
CA ARG A 181 8.33 -1.88 8.72
C ARG A 181 7.18 -1.67 9.70
N GLY A 182 7.14 -2.42 10.80
CA GLY A 182 6.21 -2.23 11.91
C GLY A 182 6.37 -0.88 12.60
N ARG A 183 5.70 -0.71 13.74
CA ARG A 183 5.71 0.54 14.51
C ARG A 183 7.11 1.03 14.81
N THR A 184 7.36 2.32 14.58
CA THR A 184 8.61 2.99 14.91
C THR A 184 8.35 4.26 15.70
N ILE A 185 9.17 4.51 16.72
CA ILE A 185 9.16 5.74 17.50
C ILE A 185 10.54 6.36 17.41
N SER A 186 10.61 7.67 17.15
CA SER A 186 11.85 8.40 17.00
C SER A 186 11.77 9.82 17.60
N LEU A 187 12.91 10.36 17.97
CA LEU A 187 13.08 11.75 18.37
C LEU A 187 13.90 12.47 17.30
N GLN A 188 13.48 13.67 16.97
CA GLN A 188 14.14 14.54 16.00
C GLN A 188 14.42 15.90 16.64
N GLY A 189 15.66 16.39 16.49
CA GLY A 189 16.04 17.77 16.80
C GLY A 189 16.43 18.50 15.53
N THR A 190 15.93 19.72 15.35
CA THR A 190 16.27 20.59 14.21
C THR A 190 16.77 21.93 14.73
N VAL A 191 17.91 22.41 14.21
CA VAL A 191 18.44 23.75 14.46
C VAL A 191 18.78 24.40 13.14
N ARG A 192 18.35 25.65 12.95
CA ARG A 192 18.65 26.47 11.75
C ARG A 192 19.43 27.73 12.17
N PHE A 193 20.51 27.95 11.48
CA PHE A 193 21.45 29.08 11.72
C PHE A 193 21.21 30.22 10.75
#